data_b28891b60ad383b94f116af7774f784d
#
_entry.id   b28891b60ad383b94f116af7774f784d
#
_cell.length_a   1.000
_cell.length_b   1.000
_cell.length_c   1.000
_cell.angle_alpha   90.00
_cell.angle_beta   90.00
_cell.angle_gamma   90.00
#
_symmetry.space_group_name_H-M   'P 1'
#
loop_
_entity.id
_entity.type
_entity.pdbx_description
1 polymer ?
#
loop_
_entity_poly.entity_id
_entity_poly.type
_entity_poly.pdbx_seq_one_letter_code
_entity_poly.pdbx_strand_id
1 'polypeptide(L)'
;VGHTIVGEFPKTRPWNRVFDLLQAPHVEPGAIATATVQAAERRLIQLRGDESLTYCFWILSRLAAAARGPDFEADTRRLGIDVQPTDHALLLVAKVNDRVREELGQFPESGPFGDLAANALRASLTETLGAQNLSLFASSVDDLGNAFRRHSTASQFGELATRFFGAFYAQTLRYYVDRALPAALHPEGGLRSLTDIATFQDDLDRHARASAGIVEVYAAQWWVKHKGLQGEPISREEVRGFAAHALTKLRKELEVGSQ
;
A
#
# COMPACT_ATOMS: atom_id res chain seq x y z
N VAL A 1 7.22 10.71 19.80
CA VAL A 1 6.83 9.29 19.82
C VAL A 1 5.36 9.27 20.18
N GLY A 2 4.48 9.30 19.16
CA GLY A 2 3.03 9.22 19.36
C GLY A 2 2.68 7.77 19.72
N HIS A 3 2.18 7.54 20.92
CA HIS A 3 1.52 6.29 21.26
C HIS A 3 0.22 6.22 20.45
N THR A 4 0.18 5.40 19.41
CA THR A 4 -1.08 5.03 18.78
C THR A 4 -1.85 4.24 19.83
N ILE A 5 -2.91 4.83 20.39
CA ILE A 5 -3.84 4.10 21.24
C ILE A 5 -4.45 3.02 20.35
N VAL A 6 -4.03 1.78 20.56
CA VAL A 6 -4.64 0.62 19.91
C VAL A 6 -6.07 0.56 20.44
N GLY A 7 -7.04 1.02 19.62
CA GLY A 7 -8.44 0.99 19.99
C GLY A 7 -8.90 -0.45 20.27
N GLU A 8 -9.92 -0.63 21.11
CA GLU A 8 -10.49 -1.95 21.38
C GLU A 8 -10.93 -2.63 20.08
N PHE A 9 -10.79 -3.95 20.02
CA PHE A 9 -11.33 -4.74 18.93
C PHE A 9 -12.86 -4.61 18.92
N PRO A 10 -13.50 -4.32 17.75
CA PRO A 10 -14.92 -4.07 17.72
C PRO A 10 -15.74 -5.32 18.12
N LYS A 11 -16.75 -5.14 18.99
CA LYS A 11 -17.61 -6.21 19.52
C LYS A 11 -18.92 -6.36 18.74
N THR A 12 -18.85 -6.40 17.41
CA THR A 12 -20.04 -6.65 16.56
C THR A 12 -20.01 -8.05 15.96
N ARG A 13 -21.16 -8.56 15.55
CA ARG A 13 -21.28 -9.93 15.01
C ARG A 13 -20.25 -10.26 13.90
N PRO A 14 -19.99 -9.40 12.91
CA PRO A 14 -18.94 -9.66 11.91
C PRO A 14 -17.55 -9.77 12.52
N TRP A 15 -17.22 -8.90 13.49
CA TRP A 15 -15.93 -8.91 14.17
C TRP A 15 -15.76 -10.09 15.12
N ASN A 16 -16.84 -10.56 15.77
CA ASN A 16 -16.82 -11.78 16.56
C ASN A 16 -16.42 -12.97 15.69
N ARG A 17 -16.91 -13.06 14.44
CA ARG A 17 -16.50 -14.11 13.50
C ARG A 17 -14.99 -14.08 13.21
N VAL A 18 -14.38 -12.89 13.04
CA VAL A 18 -12.93 -12.77 12.88
C VAL A 18 -12.22 -13.33 14.10
N PHE A 19 -12.70 -12.98 15.29
CA PHE A 19 -12.10 -13.46 16.55
C PHE A 19 -12.25 -14.97 16.71
N ASP A 20 -13.41 -15.55 16.41
CA ASP A 20 -13.65 -16.99 16.45
C ASP A 20 -12.70 -17.76 15.52
N LEU A 21 -12.43 -17.22 14.32
CA LEU A 21 -11.48 -17.82 13.38
C LEU A 21 -10.03 -17.74 13.89
N LEU A 22 -9.66 -16.67 14.59
CA LEU A 22 -8.34 -16.54 15.22
C LEU A 22 -8.13 -17.51 16.38
N GLN A 23 -9.22 -17.91 17.07
CA GLN A 23 -9.17 -18.89 18.17
C GLN A 23 -9.30 -20.35 17.70
N ALA A 24 -9.59 -20.58 16.42
CA ALA A 24 -9.73 -21.92 15.89
C ALA A 24 -8.46 -22.75 16.07
N PRO A 25 -8.54 -24.07 16.21
CA PRO A 25 -7.36 -24.96 16.31
C PRO A 25 -6.43 -24.85 15.08
N HIS A 26 -6.98 -24.53 13.93
CA HIS A 26 -6.25 -24.22 12.70
C HIS A 26 -6.63 -22.83 12.23
N VAL A 27 -5.64 -21.95 12.19
CA VAL A 27 -5.81 -20.55 11.83
C VAL A 27 -5.48 -20.38 10.34
N GLU A 28 -6.49 -20.05 9.53
CA GLU A 28 -6.38 -19.92 8.09
C GLU A 28 -6.32 -18.44 7.68
N PRO A 29 -5.18 -17.93 7.17
CA PRO A 29 -5.02 -16.52 6.83
C PRO A 29 -6.04 -16.00 5.82
N GLY A 30 -6.38 -16.79 4.80
CA GLY A 30 -7.38 -16.44 3.78
C GLY A 30 -8.77 -16.26 4.35
N ALA A 31 -9.22 -17.18 5.21
CA ALA A 31 -10.53 -17.09 5.87
C ALA A 31 -10.62 -15.86 6.78
N ILE A 32 -9.53 -15.55 7.51
CA ILE A 32 -9.45 -14.37 8.37
C ILE A 32 -9.42 -13.08 7.53
N ALA A 33 -8.66 -13.04 6.42
CA ALA A 33 -8.67 -11.91 5.49
C ALA A 33 -10.08 -11.62 4.98
N THR A 34 -10.78 -12.65 4.48
CA THR A 34 -12.16 -12.54 4.01
C THR A 34 -13.11 -12.03 5.11
N ALA A 35 -13.09 -12.65 6.28
CA ALA A 35 -13.95 -12.23 7.39
C ALA A 35 -13.64 -10.78 7.83
N THR A 36 -12.37 -10.38 7.82
CA THR A 36 -11.93 -9.01 8.15
C THR A 36 -12.43 -8.00 7.13
N VAL A 37 -12.31 -8.32 5.83
CA VAL A 37 -12.83 -7.47 4.74
C VAL A 37 -14.36 -7.29 4.86
N GLN A 38 -15.09 -8.35 5.14
CA GLN A 38 -16.54 -8.31 5.37
C GLN A 38 -16.89 -7.47 6.62
N ALA A 39 -16.16 -7.65 7.72
CA ALA A 39 -16.38 -6.89 8.94
C ALA A 39 -16.07 -5.39 8.79
N ALA A 40 -15.05 -5.06 8.00
CA ALA A 40 -14.60 -3.70 7.72
C ALA A 40 -15.29 -3.06 6.49
N GLU A 41 -16.23 -3.74 5.83
CA GLU A 41 -16.78 -3.37 4.51
C GLU A 41 -17.16 -1.89 4.41
N ARG A 42 -17.91 -1.36 5.38
CA ARG A 42 -18.34 0.06 5.38
C ARG A 42 -17.16 1.00 5.27
N ARG A 43 -16.10 0.74 6.04
CA ARG A 43 -14.90 1.59 6.04
C ARG A 43 -14.09 1.43 4.75
N LEU A 44 -13.97 0.22 4.24
CA LEU A 44 -13.28 -0.04 2.97
C LEU A 44 -13.99 0.62 1.77
N ILE A 45 -15.32 0.71 1.81
CA ILE A 45 -16.09 1.47 0.80
C ILE A 45 -15.76 2.97 0.88
N GLN A 46 -15.65 3.53 2.08
CA GLN A 46 -15.30 4.96 2.26
C GLN A 46 -13.91 5.29 1.72
N LEU A 47 -12.95 4.35 1.78
CA LEU A 47 -11.59 4.54 1.27
C LEU A 47 -11.52 4.77 -0.25
N ARG A 48 -12.57 4.49 -1.02
CA ARG A 48 -12.60 4.76 -2.46
C ARG A 48 -12.43 6.24 -2.82
N GLY A 49 -12.80 7.14 -1.91
CA GLY A 49 -12.65 8.59 -2.08
C GLY A 49 -11.62 9.19 -1.12
N ASP A 50 -10.79 8.37 -0.50
CA ASP A 50 -9.81 8.83 0.50
C ASP A 50 -8.70 9.64 -0.16
N GLU A 51 -8.52 10.88 0.31
CA GLU A 51 -7.55 11.82 -0.24
C GLU A 51 -6.11 11.41 0.04
N SER A 52 -5.84 10.85 1.22
CA SER A 52 -4.49 10.40 1.59
C SER A 52 -4.04 9.24 0.73
N LEU A 53 -4.91 8.25 0.50
CA LEU A 53 -4.62 7.12 -0.38
C LEU A 53 -4.43 7.61 -1.83
N THR A 54 -5.31 8.49 -2.29
CA THR A 54 -5.22 9.10 -3.62
C THR A 54 -3.90 9.83 -3.80
N TYR A 55 -3.50 10.65 -2.83
CA TYR A 55 -2.26 11.40 -2.89
C TYR A 55 -1.02 10.48 -2.88
N CYS A 56 -0.98 9.48 -2.03
CA CYS A 56 0.14 8.53 -1.97
C CYS A 56 0.34 7.79 -3.30
N PHE A 57 -0.74 7.31 -3.91
CA PHE A 57 -0.64 6.64 -5.21
C PHE A 57 -0.37 7.63 -6.35
N TRP A 58 -0.88 8.87 -6.25
CA TRP A 58 -0.57 9.92 -7.20
C TRP A 58 0.93 10.27 -7.21
N ILE A 59 1.57 10.46 -6.05
CA ILE A 59 3.02 10.69 -5.96
C ILE A 59 3.80 9.54 -6.61
N LEU A 60 3.44 8.28 -6.33
CA LEU A 60 4.08 7.12 -6.93
C LEU A 60 3.96 7.12 -8.46
N SER A 61 2.77 7.42 -8.97
CA SER A 61 2.51 7.52 -10.42
C SER A 61 3.31 8.66 -11.06
N ARG A 62 3.40 9.80 -10.37
CA ARG A 62 4.15 10.96 -10.85
C ARG A 62 5.66 10.74 -10.87
N LEU A 63 6.22 10.00 -9.90
CA LEU A 63 7.63 9.59 -9.91
C LEU A 63 7.94 8.68 -11.10
N ALA A 64 7.07 7.70 -11.40
CA ALA A 64 7.20 6.86 -12.58
C ALA A 64 7.08 7.66 -13.90
N ALA A 65 6.21 8.68 -13.93
CA ALA A 65 6.06 9.56 -15.09
C ALA A 65 7.26 10.51 -15.26
N ALA A 66 7.75 11.12 -14.17
CA ALA A 66 8.91 12.02 -14.15
C ALA A 66 10.17 11.35 -14.72
N ALA A 67 10.37 10.06 -14.41
CA ALA A 67 11.50 9.30 -14.90
C ALA A 67 11.50 9.05 -16.42
N ARG A 68 10.43 9.35 -17.13
CA ARG A 68 10.37 9.31 -18.61
C ARG A 68 10.86 10.62 -19.23
N GLY A 69 10.81 11.70 -18.47
CA GLY A 69 11.30 12.99 -18.90
C GLY A 69 12.83 13.04 -19.02
N PRO A 70 13.36 14.11 -19.65
CA PRO A 70 14.80 14.30 -19.79
C PRO A 70 15.48 14.72 -18.48
N ASP A 71 14.72 15.25 -17.52
CA ASP A 71 15.23 15.83 -16.28
C ASP A 71 14.38 15.38 -15.09
N PHE A 72 14.77 14.25 -14.50
CA PHE A 72 14.08 13.66 -13.35
C PHE A 72 14.11 14.58 -12.12
N GLU A 73 15.22 15.30 -11.93
CA GLU A 73 15.40 16.23 -10.81
C GLU A 73 14.41 17.42 -10.92
N ALA A 74 14.32 18.05 -12.09
CA ALA A 74 13.38 19.15 -12.30
C ALA A 74 11.91 18.69 -12.15
N ASP A 75 11.58 17.50 -12.63
CA ASP A 75 10.22 16.96 -12.55
C ASP A 75 9.84 16.60 -11.11
N THR A 76 10.75 16.03 -10.32
CA THR A 76 10.51 15.75 -8.89
C THR A 76 10.40 17.02 -8.07
N ARG A 77 11.19 18.06 -8.40
CA ARG A 77 11.08 19.37 -7.74
C ARG A 77 9.70 20.01 -7.95
N ARG A 78 9.06 19.82 -9.12
CA ARG A 78 7.67 20.25 -9.36
C ARG A 78 6.63 19.52 -8.50
N LEU A 79 6.98 18.37 -7.93
CA LEU A 79 6.17 17.66 -6.96
C LEU A 79 6.41 18.12 -5.51
N GLY A 80 7.32 19.08 -5.31
CA GLY A 80 7.75 19.52 -3.99
C GLY A 80 8.78 18.58 -3.34
N ILE A 81 9.43 17.73 -4.15
CA ILE A 81 10.47 16.81 -3.69
C ILE A 81 11.80 17.34 -4.24
N ASP A 82 12.56 18.01 -3.40
CA ASP A 82 13.83 18.61 -3.79
C ASP A 82 14.96 17.56 -3.80
N VAL A 83 15.06 16.84 -4.92
CA VAL A 83 16.11 15.84 -5.16
C VAL A 83 17.38 16.56 -5.63
N GLN A 84 18.53 16.18 -5.07
CA GLN A 84 19.85 16.71 -5.39
C GLN A 84 20.68 15.67 -6.14
N PRO A 85 21.66 16.06 -6.96
CA PRO A 85 22.50 15.12 -7.72
C PRO A 85 23.21 14.06 -6.86
N THR A 86 23.47 14.37 -5.60
CA THR A 86 24.13 13.48 -4.63
C THR A 86 23.18 12.63 -3.81
N ASP A 87 21.87 12.74 -4.03
CA ASP A 87 20.89 11.97 -3.27
C ASP A 87 20.97 10.50 -3.63
N HIS A 88 20.93 9.67 -2.62
CA HIS A 88 20.85 8.21 -2.75
C HIS A 88 19.42 7.70 -2.48
N ALA A 89 19.20 6.42 -2.74
CA ALA A 89 17.86 5.81 -2.69
C ALA A 89 17.13 6.04 -1.36
N LEU A 90 17.81 5.84 -0.23
CA LEU A 90 17.21 6.03 1.09
C LEU A 90 16.80 7.49 1.34
N LEU A 91 17.62 8.45 0.87
CA LEU A 91 17.32 9.87 1.03
C LEU A 91 16.12 10.30 0.15
N LEU A 92 16.00 9.76 -1.06
CA LEU A 92 14.82 9.97 -1.88
C LEU A 92 13.54 9.46 -1.17
N VAL A 93 13.59 8.24 -0.62
CA VAL A 93 12.45 7.69 0.15
C VAL A 93 12.09 8.58 1.33
N ALA A 94 13.08 9.12 2.04
CA ALA A 94 12.86 10.04 3.15
C ALA A 94 12.20 11.34 2.68
N LYS A 95 12.73 11.99 1.62
CA LYS A 95 12.17 13.23 1.06
C LYS A 95 10.73 13.05 0.55
N VAL A 96 10.45 11.92 -0.12
CA VAL A 96 9.08 11.58 -0.54
C VAL A 96 8.17 11.42 0.68
N ASN A 97 8.64 10.71 1.72
CA ASN A 97 7.86 10.51 2.94
C ASN A 97 7.57 11.84 3.67
N ASP A 98 8.53 12.74 3.73
CA ASP A 98 8.34 14.05 4.36
C ASP A 98 7.32 14.89 3.59
N ARG A 99 7.42 14.93 2.26
CA ARG A 99 6.43 15.62 1.40
C ARG A 99 5.03 15.04 1.55
N VAL A 100 4.93 13.70 1.64
CA VAL A 100 3.65 13.02 1.85
C VAL A 100 3.07 13.38 3.21
N ARG A 101 3.85 13.33 4.28
CA ARG A 101 3.38 13.69 5.64
C ARG A 101 2.89 15.13 5.73
N GLU A 102 3.56 16.05 5.08
CA GLU A 102 3.12 17.45 4.99
C GLU A 102 1.73 17.55 4.38
N GLU A 103 1.50 16.87 3.26
CA GLU A 103 0.19 16.89 2.57
C GLU A 103 -0.90 16.15 3.37
N LEU A 104 -0.56 14.99 3.93
CA LEU A 104 -1.52 14.20 4.73
C LEU A 104 -2.04 14.94 5.96
N GLY A 105 -1.26 15.88 6.49
CA GLY A 105 -1.71 16.77 7.55
C GLY A 105 -2.95 17.61 7.19
N GLN A 106 -3.24 17.74 5.90
CA GLN A 106 -4.43 18.45 5.38
C GLN A 106 -5.68 17.54 5.31
N PHE A 107 -5.55 16.23 5.51
CA PHE A 107 -6.62 15.23 5.38
C PHE A 107 -6.86 14.45 6.68
N PRO A 108 -7.24 15.11 7.78
CA PRO A 108 -7.43 14.46 9.08
C PRO A 108 -8.54 13.40 9.07
N GLU A 109 -9.48 13.49 8.14
CA GLU A 109 -10.59 12.54 7.96
C GLU A 109 -10.13 11.15 7.51
N SER A 110 -8.96 11.02 6.88
CA SER A 110 -8.35 9.72 6.55
C SER A 110 -8.03 8.91 7.80
N GLY A 111 -7.74 9.59 8.92
CA GLY A 111 -7.42 8.94 10.19
C GLY A 111 -6.23 7.99 10.04
N PRO A 112 -6.29 6.77 10.61
CA PRO A 112 -5.18 5.81 10.54
C PRO A 112 -4.86 5.34 9.12
N PHE A 113 -5.78 5.45 8.18
CA PHE A 113 -5.57 4.99 6.79
C PHE A 113 -4.64 5.91 6.01
N GLY A 114 -4.51 7.18 6.40
CA GLY A 114 -3.47 8.07 5.89
C GLY A 114 -2.07 7.51 6.18
N ASP A 115 -1.82 7.11 7.42
CA ASP A 115 -0.53 6.50 7.80
C ASP A 115 -0.31 5.15 7.08
N LEU A 116 -1.35 4.32 6.93
CA LEU A 116 -1.24 3.05 6.19
C LEU A 116 -0.91 3.30 4.71
N ALA A 117 -1.51 4.30 4.09
CA ALA A 117 -1.20 4.68 2.70
C ALA A 117 0.23 5.20 2.55
N ALA A 118 0.70 6.05 3.47
CA ALA A 118 2.09 6.53 3.49
C ALA A 118 3.09 5.38 3.70
N ASN A 119 2.79 4.44 4.59
CA ASN A 119 3.62 3.26 4.82
C ASN A 119 3.64 2.33 3.59
N ALA A 120 2.51 2.16 2.90
CA ALA A 120 2.43 1.38 1.66
C ALA A 120 3.27 2.02 0.55
N LEU A 121 3.22 3.35 0.41
CA LEU A 121 4.08 4.09 -0.52
C LEU A 121 5.55 3.86 -0.21
N ARG A 122 5.94 4.03 1.06
CA ARG A 122 7.34 3.81 1.50
C ARG A 122 7.81 2.40 1.21
N ALA A 123 7.00 1.37 1.52
CA ALA A 123 7.31 -0.03 1.23
C ALA A 123 7.50 -0.24 -0.27
N SER A 124 6.59 0.26 -1.10
CA SER A 124 6.65 0.13 -2.56
C SER A 124 7.88 0.82 -3.16
N LEU A 125 8.25 1.99 -2.66
CA LEU A 125 9.47 2.69 -3.08
C LEU A 125 10.71 1.89 -2.70
N THR A 126 10.79 1.39 -1.45
CA THR A 126 11.93 0.60 -0.97
C THR A 126 12.08 -0.71 -1.77
N GLU A 127 10.98 -1.42 -2.01
CA GLU A 127 10.99 -2.64 -2.81
C GLU A 127 11.39 -2.36 -4.28
N THR A 128 10.90 -1.27 -4.85
CA THR A 128 11.20 -0.86 -6.23
C THR A 128 12.68 -0.52 -6.40
N LEU A 129 13.26 0.25 -5.50
CA LEU A 129 14.66 0.64 -5.53
C LEU A 129 15.57 -0.54 -5.16
N GLY A 130 15.18 -1.36 -4.18
CA GLY A 130 15.93 -2.56 -3.78
C GLY A 130 15.97 -3.64 -4.87
N ALA A 131 14.89 -3.85 -5.61
CA ALA A 131 14.82 -4.81 -6.71
C ALA A 131 15.79 -4.49 -7.87
N GLN A 132 16.27 -3.25 -7.95
CA GLN A 132 17.25 -2.81 -8.94
C GLN A 132 18.71 -3.01 -8.50
N ASN A 133 18.96 -3.69 -7.37
CA ASN A 133 20.27 -3.81 -6.74
C ASN A 133 20.98 -2.46 -6.52
N LEU A 134 20.21 -1.39 -6.39
CA LEU A 134 20.76 -0.08 -6.07
C LEU A 134 21.30 -0.10 -4.64
N SER A 135 22.52 0.36 -4.48
CA SER A 135 23.03 0.64 -3.15
C SER A 135 22.16 1.72 -2.51
N LEU A 136 21.59 1.43 -1.35
CA LEU A 136 20.74 2.39 -0.62
C LEU A 136 21.49 3.67 -0.24
N PHE A 137 22.82 3.62 -0.20
CA PHE A 137 23.70 4.70 0.25
C PHE A 137 24.69 5.21 -0.80
N ALA A 138 24.79 4.56 -1.96
CA ALA A 138 25.79 4.86 -2.98
C ALA A 138 25.20 5.04 -4.39
N SER A 139 23.86 5.14 -4.53
CA SER A 139 23.22 5.48 -5.79
C SER A 139 23.25 6.98 -6.03
N SER A 140 23.20 7.37 -7.31
CA SER A 140 23.05 8.75 -7.75
C SER A 140 21.60 9.07 -8.14
N VAL A 141 21.28 10.34 -8.38
CA VAL A 141 19.96 10.74 -8.89
C VAL A 141 19.66 10.13 -10.26
N ASP A 142 20.67 9.95 -11.10
CA ASP A 142 20.51 9.28 -12.39
C ASP A 142 20.14 7.81 -12.23
N ASP A 143 20.74 7.11 -11.26
CA ASP A 143 20.39 5.73 -10.94
C ASP A 143 18.95 5.63 -10.45
N LEU A 144 18.51 6.60 -9.63
CA LEU A 144 17.13 6.70 -9.17
C LEU A 144 16.15 6.93 -10.33
N GLY A 145 16.47 7.89 -11.21
CA GLY A 145 15.69 8.15 -12.42
C GLY A 145 15.60 6.90 -13.31
N ASN A 146 16.71 6.19 -13.50
CA ASN A 146 16.75 4.96 -14.27
C ASN A 146 15.93 3.83 -13.63
N ALA A 147 15.95 3.70 -12.29
CA ALA A 147 15.14 2.72 -11.58
C ALA A 147 13.63 2.98 -11.81
N PHE A 148 13.18 4.22 -11.67
CA PHE A 148 11.78 4.57 -11.96
C PHE A 148 11.44 4.49 -13.44
N ARG A 149 12.37 4.78 -14.35
CA ARG A 149 12.15 4.66 -15.80
C ARG A 149 11.77 3.24 -16.22
N ARG A 150 12.34 2.23 -15.58
CA ARG A 150 11.94 0.83 -15.81
C ARG A 150 10.47 0.60 -15.46
N HIS A 151 9.95 1.25 -14.42
CA HIS A 151 8.55 1.19 -14.02
C HIS A 151 7.63 2.13 -14.81
N SER A 152 8.12 2.78 -15.84
CA SER A 152 7.33 3.64 -16.73
C SER A 152 6.72 2.91 -17.94
N THR A 153 7.01 1.62 -18.13
CA THR A 153 6.30 0.76 -19.09
C THR A 153 4.96 0.30 -18.50
N ALA A 154 4.03 -0.13 -19.36
CA ALA A 154 2.70 -0.54 -18.90
C ALA A 154 2.76 -1.70 -17.90
N SER A 155 3.48 -2.79 -18.25
CA SER A 155 3.61 -3.96 -17.37
C SER A 155 4.29 -3.61 -16.05
N GLN A 156 5.40 -2.91 -16.09
CA GLN A 156 6.15 -2.55 -14.89
C GLN A 156 5.41 -1.54 -14.00
N PHE A 157 4.60 -0.65 -14.58
CA PHE A 157 3.70 0.19 -13.80
C PHE A 157 2.60 -0.64 -13.14
N GLY A 158 2.10 -1.68 -13.83
CA GLY A 158 1.19 -2.66 -13.25
C GLY A 158 1.77 -3.31 -11.99
N GLU A 159 3.00 -3.79 -12.06
CA GLU A 159 3.71 -4.35 -10.90
C GLU A 159 3.89 -3.33 -9.76
N LEU A 160 4.25 -2.07 -10.10
CA LEU A 160 4.40 -1.00 -9.13
C LEU A 160 3.09 -0.71 -8.38
N ALA A 161 1.97 -0.64 -9.10
CA ALA A 161 0.65 -0.47 -8.54
C ALA A 161 0.24 -1.67 -7.65
N THR A 162 0.54 -2.89 -8.10
CA THR A 162 0.28 -4.12 -7.33
C THR A 162 1.05 -4.13 -6.01
N ARG A 163 2.32 -3.71 -6.01
CA ARG A 163 3.10 -3.56 -4.77
C ARG A 163 2.46 -2.56 -3.81
N PHE A 164 2.04 -1.40 -4.32
CA PHE A 164 1.42 -0.37 -3.49
C PHE A 164 0.09 -0.84 -2.88
N PHE A 165 -0.83 -1.32 -3.70
CA PHE A 165 -2.14 -1.75 -3.21
C PHE A 165 -2.05 -3.03 -2.37
N GLY A 166 -1.14 -3.94 -2.68
CA GLY A 166 -0.86 -5.13 -1.87
C GLY A 166 -0.33 -4.76 -0.49
N ALA A 167 0.64 -3.85 -0.42
CA ALA A 167 1.15 -3.35 0.86
C ALA A 167 0.08 -2.59 1.66
N PHE A 168 -0.74 -1.77 1.00
CA PHE A 168 -1.84 -1.06 1.66
C PHE A 168 -2.88 -2.01 2.26
N TYR A 169 -3.28 -3.04 1.52
CA TYR A 169 -4.24 -4.03 2.01
C TYR A 169 -3.66 -4.92 3.11
N ALA A 170 -2.42 -5.38 2.98
CA ALA A 170 -1.74 -6.14 4.03
C ALA A 170 -1.73 -5.36 5.35
N GLN A 171 -1.32 -4.10 5.32
CA GLN A 171 -1.32 -3.24 6.50
C GLN A 171 -2.73 -2.94 7.01
N THR A 172 -3.71 -2.81 6.13
CA THR A 172 -5.12 -2.61 6.50
C THR A 172 -5.67 -3.84 7.24
N LEU A 173 -5.41 -5.04 6.76
CA LEU A 173 -5.82 -6.28 7.44
C LEU A 173 -5.15 -6.38 8.81
N ARG A 174 -3.84 -6.16 8.88
CA ARG A 174 -3.10 -6.15 10.16
C ARG A 174 -3.64 -5.10 11.12
N TYR A 175 -3.91 -3.90 10.66
CA TYR A 175 -4.50 -2.84 11.50
C TYR A 175 -5.74 -3.29 12.27
N TYR A 176 -6.55 -4.17 11.70
CA TYR A 176 -7.71 -4.74 12.38
C TYR A 176 -7.35 -5.97 13.21
N VAL A 177 -6.64 -6.92 12.61
CA VAL A 177 -6.38 -8.25 13.18
C VAL A 177 -5.43 -8.18 14.37
N ASP A 178 -4.38 -7.35 14.32
CA ASP A 178 -3.37 -7.25 15.38
C ASP A 178 -3.96 -6.86 16.74
N ARG A 179 -5.11 -6.20 16.75
CA ARG A 179 -5.85 -5.86 18.00
C ARG A 179 -6.45 -7.07 18.68
N ALA A 180 -6.76 -8.12 17.92
CA ALA A 180 -7.35 -9.35 18.45
C ALA A 180 -6.30 -10.38 18.84
N LEU A 181 -5.10 -10.34 18.26
CA LEU A 181 -4.07 -11.36 18.45
C LEU A 181 -3.69 -11.64 19.91
N PRO A 182 -3.49 -10.62 20.79
CA PRO A 182 -3.15 -10.89 22.18
C PRO A 182 -4.23 -11.70 22.93
N ALA A 183 -5.51 -11.45 22.61
CA ALA A 183 -6.63 -12.16 23.22
C ALA A 183 -6.92 -13.52 22.54
N ALA A 184 -6.42 -13.73 21.33
CA ALA A 184 -6.55 -15.00 20.60
C ALA A 184 -5.43 -16.00 20.96
N LEU A 185 -4.38 -15.56 21.65
CA LEU A 185 -3.28 -16.42 22.08
C LEU A 185 -3.77 -17.40 23.16
N HIS A 186 -3.84 -18.70 22.82
CA HIS A 186 -4.34 -19.72 23.74
C HIS A 186 -3.58 -21.04 23.55
N PRO A 187 -3.21 -21.76 24.65
CA PRO A 187 -2.42 -23.00 24.56
C PRO A 187 -3.04 -24.11 23.70
N GLU A 188 -4.37 -24.18 23.63
CA GLU A 188 -5.11 -25.19 22.88
C GLU A 188 -5.60 -24.67 21.50
N GLY A 189 -5.35 -23.38 21.19
CA GLY A 189 -5.72 -22.76 19.91
C GLY A 189 -4.66 -22.98 18.83
N GLY A 190 -4.90 -22.39 17.66
CA GLY A 190 -3.94 -22.38 16.56
C GLY A 190 -2.79 -21.39 16.77
N LEU A 191 -3.00 -20.33 17.57
CA LEU A 191 -1.97 -19.36 17.98
C LEU A 191 -1.57 -19.63 19.43
N ARG A 192 -0.44 -20.30 19.65
CA ARG A 192 0.05 -20.72 20.97
C ARG A 192 1.24 -19.92 21.48
N SER A 193 1.92 -19.23 20.58
CA SER A 193 3.15 -18.51 20.85
C SER A 193 3.27 -17.23 20.03
N LEU A 194 4.19 -16.36 20.42
CA LEU A 194 4.53 -15.17 19.64
C LEU A 194 5.09 -15.54 18.25
N THR A 195 5.75 -16.70 18.14
CA THR A 195 6.25 -17.22 16.86
C THR A 195 5.08 -17.60 15.94
N ASP A 196 4.02 -18.23 16.47
CA ASP A 196 2.83 -18.55 15.68
C ASP A 196 2.14 -17.27 15.19
N ILE A 197 2.07 -16.24 16.05
CA ILE A 197 1.54 -14.93 15.67
C ILE A 197 2.38 -14.32 14.53
N ALA A 198 3.71 -14.32 14.64
CA ALA A 198 4.57 -13.78 13.60
C ALA A 198 4.41 -14.53 12.27
N THR A 199 4.38 -15.86 12.31
CA THR A 199 4.15 -16.69 11.12
C THR A 199 2.79 -16.40 10.49
N PHE A 200 1.74 -16.32 11.31
CA PHE A 200 0.41 -15.97 10.84
C PHE A 200 0.35 -14.58 10.20
N GLN A 201 1.01 -13.59 10.79
CA GLN A 201 1.09 -12.24 10.23
C GLN A 201 1.79 -12.22 8.87
N ASP A 202 2.89 -12.97 8.72
CA ASP A 202 3.61 -13.10 7.45
C ASP A 202 2.74 -13.79 6.38
N ASP A 203 1.98 -14.81 6.75
CA ASP A 203 1.07 -15.51 5.85
C ASP A 203 -0.12 -14.62 5.44
N LEU A 204 -0.66 -13.83 6.36
CA LEU A 204 -1.71 -12.85 6.08
C LEU A 204 -1.22 -11.76 5.11
N ASP A 205 -0.02 -11.24 5.32
CA ASP A 205 0.62 -10.26 4.43
C ASP A 205 0.84 -10.86 3.04
N ARG A 206 1.32 -12.09 2.96
CA ARG A 206 1.52 -12.82 1.70
C ARG A 206 0.21 -13.02 0.95
N HIS A 207 -0.85 -13.44 1.65
CA HIS A 207 -2.18 -13.60 1.08
C HIS A 207 -2.74 -12.29 0.52
N ALA A 208 -2.65 -11.20 1.28
CA ALA A 208 -3.10 -9.87 0.85
C ALA A 208 -2.35 -9.37 -0.39
N ARG A 209 -1.03 -9.55 -0.43
CA ARG A 209 -0.19 -9.17 -1.57
C ARG A 209 -0.46 -10.02 -2.81
N ALA A 210 -0.68 -11.31 -2.64
CA ALA A 210 -1.03 -12.21 -3.75
C ALA A 210 -2.38 -11.81 -4.38
N SER A 211 -3.38 -11.49 -3.55
CA SER A 211 -4.68 -11.01 -4.01
C SER A 211 -4.59 -9.69 -4.79
N ALA A 212 -3.55 -8.89 -4.54
CA ALA A 212 -3.34 -7.64 -5.26
C ALA A 212 -2.93 -7.82 -6.74
N GLY A 213 -2.57 -9.02 -7.18
CA GLY A 213 -2.29 -9.33 -8.58
C GLY A 213 -3.42 -8.94 -9.54
N ILE A 214 -4.67 -8.92 -9.06
CA ILE A 214 -5.81 -8.44 -9.86
C ILE A 214 -5.65 -6.97 -10.32
N VAL A 215 -4.87 -6.16 -9.61
CA VAL A 215 -4.67 -4.74 -9.95
C VAL A 215 -3.74 -4.58 -11.15
N GLU A 216 -2.81 -5.49 -11.38
CA GLU A 216 -1.73 -5.37 -12.36
C GLU A 216 -2.24 -5.03 -13.77
N VAL A 217 -3.17 -5.83 -14.27
CA VAL A 217 -3.72 -5.67 -15.63
C VAL A 217 -4.44 -4.34 -15.78
N TYR A 218 -5.23 -3.93 -14.78
CA TYR A 218 -5.94 -2.66 -14.81
C TYR A 218 -4.98 -1.47 -14.72
N ALA A 219 -3.95 -1.57 -13.91
CA ALA A 219 -2.96 -0.51 -13.77
C ALA A 219 -2.15 -0.35 -15.06
N ALA A 220 -1.77 -1.45 -15.71
CA ALA A 220 -1.09 -1.42 -17.01
C ALA A 220 -1.94 -0.71 -18.08
N GLN A 221 -3.22 -1.05 -18.18
CA GLN A 221 -4.16 -0.44 -19.13
C GLN A 221 -4.39 1.05 -18.81
N TRP A 222 -4.60 1.37 -17.53
CA TRP A 222 -4.79 2.74 -17.08
C TRP A 222 -3.55 3.60 -17.39
N TRP A 223 -2.35 3.07 -17.14
CA TRP A 223 -1.10 3.75 -17.42
C TRP A 223 -0.93 4.09 -18.90
N VAL A 224 -1.22 3.15 -19.80
CA VAL A 224 -1.17 3.41 -21.26
C VAL A 224 -2.08 4.56 -21.64
N LYS A 225 -3.26 4.64 -21.04
CA LYS A 225 -4.26 5.67 -21.33
C LYS A 225 -3.90 7.06 -20.78
N HIS A 226 -3.20 7.11 -19.59
CA HIS A 226 -3.01 8.37 -18.85
C HIS A 226 -1.55 8.81 -18.77
N LYS A 227 -0.60 8.05 -19.30
CA LYS A 227 0.85 8.36 -19.22
C LYS A 227 1.30 9.58 -20.04
N GLY A 228 0.47 10.58 -20.16
CA GLY A 228 0.84 11.82 -20.84
C GLY A 228 0.71 11.75 -22.37
N LEU A 229 -0.39 11.19 -22.87
CA LEU A 229 -0.71 11.16 -24.30
C LEU A 229 -0.74 12.55 -24.96
N GLN A 230 -0.77 13.65 -24.18
CA GLN A 230 -0.86 15.02 -24.67
C GLN A 230 0.04 16.00 -23.90
N GLY A 231 1.06 15.51 -23.18
CA GLY A 231 1.95 16.41 -22.41
C GLY A 231 1.37 16.89 -21.07
N GLU A 232 0.14 16.52 -20.74
CA GLU A 232 -0.47 16.87 -19.47
C GLU A 232 -0.06 15.88 -18.36
N PRO A 233 0.26 16.38 -17.16
CA PRO A 233 0.62 15.54 -16.05
C PRO A 233 -0.62 14.81 -15.49
N ILE A 234 -0.45 13.55 -15.08
CA ILE A 234 -1.49 12.75 -14.41
C ILE A 234 -2.09 13.55 -13.23
N SER A 235 -3.40 13.75 -13.26
CA SER A 235 -4.14 14.49 -12.25
C SER A 235 -4.50 13.64 -11.03
N ARG A 236 -4.79 14.28 -9.89
CA ARG A 236 -5.29 13.55 -8.69
C ARG A 236 -6.66 12.93 -8.94
N GLU A 237 -7.51 13.55 -9.77
CA GLU A 237 -8.85 13.04 -10.09
C GLU A 237 -8.79 11.73 -10.88
N GLU A 238 -7.90 11.63 -11.86
CA GLU A 238 -7.67 10.40 -12.63
C GLU A 238 -7.18 9.28 -11.71
N VAL A 239 -6.27 9.60 -10.78
CA VAL A 239 -5.77 8.64 -9.78
C VAL A 239 -6.86 8.22 -8.80
N ARG A 240 -7.72 9.14 -8.35
CA ARG A 240 -8.86 8.83 -7.48
C ARG A 240 -9.79 7.81 -8.13
N GLY A 241 -10.14 8.02 -9.40
CA GLY A 241 -10.96 7.07 -10.16
C GLY A 241 -10.32 5.69 -10.26
N PHE A 242 -9.03 5.63 -10.53
CA PHE A 242 -8.29 4.37 -10.57
C PHE A 242 -8.23 3.69 -9.19
N ALA A 243 -7.87 4.41 -8.14
CA ALA A 243 -7.77 3.87 -6.78
C ALA A 243 -9.11 3.29 -6.30
N ALA A 244 -10.21 3.99 -6.55
CA ALA A 244 -11.56 3.51 -6.24
C ALA A 244 -11.88 2.18 -6.94
N HIS A 245 -11.48 2.06 -8.21
CA HIS A 245 -11.66 0.82 -8.98
C HIS A 245 -10.78 -0.32 -8.43
N ALA A 246 -9.49 -0.05 -8.19
CA ALA A 246 -8.54 -1.00 -7.64
C ALA A 246 -9.01 -1.56 -6.28
N LEU A 247 -9.42 -0.69 -5.36
CA LEU A 247 -9.96 -1.10 -4.06
C LEU A 247 -11.22 -1.97 -4.19
N THR A 248 -12.09 -1.65 -5.16
CA THR A 248 -13.29 -2.46 -5.42
C THR A 248 -12.95 -3.87 -5.88
N LYS A 249 -11.96 -3.99 -6.76
CA LYS A 249 -11.52 -5.30 -7.29
C LYS A 249 -10.81 -6.12 -6.23
N LEU A 250 -9.89 -5.51 -5.48
CA LEU A 250 -9.18 -6.16 -4.38
C LEU A 250 -10.13 -6.69 -3.31
N ARG A 251 -11.11 -5.88 -2.91
CA ARG A 251 -12.12 -6.32 -1.95
C ARG A 251 -12.83 -7.59 -2.44
N LYS A 252 -13.29 -7.60 -3.70
CA LYS A 252 -13.96 -8.76 -4.28
C LYS A 252 -13.05 -9.98 -4.36
N GLU A 253 -11.79 -9.82 -4.72
CA GLU A 253 -10.82 -10.90 -4.79
C GLU A 253 -10.61 -11.57 -3.43
N LEU A 254 -10.46 -10.76 -2.37
CA LEU A 254 -10.34 -11.25 -1.00
C LEU A 254 -11.63 -11.91 -0.46
N GLU A 255 -12.81 -11.52 -0.97
CA GLU A 255 -14.08 -12.16 -0.64
C GLU A 255 -14.26 -13.53 -1.32
N VAL A 256 -13.68 -13.73 -2.51
CA VAL A 256 -13.83 -14.94 -3.34
C VAL A 256 -12.72 -15.96 -3.07
N GLY A 257 -11.52 -15.53 -2.76
CA GLY A 257 -10.33 -16.38 -2.60
C GLY A 257 -10.34 -17.36 -1.43
N SER A 258 -11.46 -17.53 -0.73
CA SER A 258 -11.71 -18.48 0.37
C SER A 258 -12.65 -19.63 -0.01
N GLN A 259 -12.89 -19.88 -1.31
CA GLN A 259 -13.67 -21.04 -1.77
C GLN A 259 -12.78 -22.19 -2.19
#